data_86f79f0abf0f3b3b691c1076c6845229
#
_entry.id   86f79f0abf0f3b3b691c1076c6845229
#
_cell.length_a   1.000
_cell.length_b   1.000
_cell.length_c   1.000
_cell.angle_alpha   90.00
_cell.angle_beta   90.00
_cell.angle_gamma   90.00
#
_symmetry.space_group_name_H-M   'P 1'
#
loop_
_entity.id
_entity.type
_entity.pdbx_description
1 polymer ?
#
loop_
_entity_poly.entity_id
_entity_poly.type
_entity_poly.pdbx_seq_one_letter_code
_entity_poly.pdbx_strand_id
1 'polypeptide(L)'
;MSQAVFAAENQTRDVTLLQRVRRADSFLTRLRGLTFRRHLAEGEGLLLVGHRESRADAAIHMFFVFFPIGVVWLDKANRVVDKVVARPFRPFYAPHSPARSVLECRPDVLDQVSAGDQISFAVLRGDDEA
;
A
#
# COMPACT_ATOMS: atom_id res chain seq x y z
N MET A 1 -6.89 -0.46 20.74
CA MET A 1 -6.29 -1.67 20.13
C MET A 1 -5.17 -1.28 19.21
N SER A 2 -4.02 -1.87 19.40
CA SER A 2 -2.90 -1.62 18.50
C SER A 2 -3.05 -2.46 17.23
N GLN A 3 -2.63 -1.91 16.10
CA GLN A 3 -2.55 -2.65 14.85
C GLN A 3 -1.16 -3.26 14.71
N ALA A 4 -1.08 -4.33 13.94
CA ALA A 4 0.21 -4.85 13.53
C ALA A 4 0.94 -3.81 12.69
N VAL A 5 2.24 -3.68 12.90
CA VAL A 5 3.11 -2.77 12.17
C VAL A 5 4.19 -3.60 11.50
N PHE A 6 4.43 -3.33 10.23
CA PHE A 6 5.35 -4.08 9.40
C PHE A 6 6.40 -3.17 8.79
N ALA A 7 7.56 -3.74 8.49
CA ALA A 7 8.49 -3.14 7.55
C ALA A 7 8.28 -3.80 6.19
N ALA A 8 8.21 -3.01 5.14
CA ALA A 8 8.09 -3.51 3.77
C ALA A 8 9.46 -3.51 3.12
N GLU A 9 9.87 -4.65 2.61
CA GLU A 9 11.17 -4.82 1.98
C GLU A 9 11.04 -5.34 0.55
N ASN A 10 11.85 -4.80 -0.33
CA ASN A 10 11.95 -5.31 -1.69
C ASN A 10 13.11 -6.31 -1.72
N GLN A 11 12.78 -7.59 -1.74
CA GLN A 11 13.77 -8.66 -1.71
C GLN A 11 14.58 -8.74 -3.01
N THR A 12 13.97 -8.40 -4.12
CA THR A 12 14.64 -8.44 -5.42
C THR A 12 15.76 -7.42 -5.50
N ARG A 13 15.57 -6.26 -4.89
CA ARG A 13 16.56 -5.17 -4.90
C ARG A 13 17.35 -5.04 -3.61
N ASP A 14 17.03 -5.84 -2.61
CA ASP A 14 17.67 -5.81 -1.29
C ASP A 14 17.61 -4.40 -0.67
N VAL A 15 16.41 -3.83 -0.63
CA VAL A 15 16.19 -2.50 -0.08
C VAL A 15 14.93 -2.47 0.78
N THR A 16 15.00 -1.75 1.90
CA THR A 16 13.83 -1.47 2.73
C THR A 16 13.04 -0.33 2.11
N LEU A 17 11.80 -0.59 1.74
CA LEU A 17 10.93 0.41 1.13
C LEU A 17 10.30 1.31 2.18
N LEU A 18 9.78 0.71 3.25
CA LEU A 18 9.00 1.41 4.27
C LEU A 18 9.31 0.79 5.63
N GLN A 19 9.54 1.63 6.62
CA GLN A 19 9.83 1.18 7.99
C GLN A 19 8.57 0.95 8.82
N ARG A 20 7.44 1.54 8.41
CA ARG A 20 6.22 1.47 9.22
C ARG A 20 4.99 1.38 8.34
N VAL A 21 4.54 0.16 8.12
CA VAL A 21 3.34 -0.13 7.34
C VAL A 21 2.26 -0.61 8.30
N ARG A 22 1.10 0.04 8.25
CA ARG A 22 -0.08 -0.40 8.97
C ARG A 22 -1.03 -1.08 8.00
N ARG A 23 -1.72 -2.10 8.48
CA ARG A 23 -2.73 -2.79 7.69
C ARG A 23 -4.06 -2.06 7.84
N ALA A 24 -4.69 -1.76 6.71
CA ALA A 24 -6.04 -1.23 6.66
C ALA A 24 -6.97 -2.38 6.26
N ASP A 25 -7.92 -2.74 7.15
CA ASP A 25 -8.77 -3.91 6.94
C ASP A 25 -10.00 -3.60 6.09
N SER A 26 -10.31 -2.33 5.91
CA SER A 26 -11.51 -1.92 5.20
C SER A 26 -11.27 -0.58 4.52
N PHE A 27 -12.15 -0.30 3.57
CA PHE A 27 -12.22 1.00 2.93
C PHE A 27 -12.33 2.15 3.94
N LEU A 28 -13.13 1.96 4.97
CA LEU A 28 -13.32 2.98 6.01
C LEU A 28 -12.03 3.23 6.81
N THR A 29 -11.31 2.16 7.14
CA THR A 29 -10.01 2.28 7.82
C THR A 29 -9.01 3.04 6.96
N ARG A 30 -9.00 2.79 5.65
CA ARG A 30 -8.15 3.50 4.71
C ARG A 30 -8.49 5.01 4.71
N LEU A 31 -9.77 5.34 4.63
CA LEU A 31 -10.20 6.73 4.65
C LEU A 31 -9.74 7.44 5.93
N ARG A 32 -9.89 6.79 7.08
CA ARG A 32 -9.41 7.35 8.35
C ARG A 32 -7.91 7.61 8.33
N GLY A 33 -7.16 6.72 7.70
CA GLY A 33 -5.71 6.87 7.62
C GLY A 33 -5.24 8.01 6.73
N LEU A 34 -6.05 8.40 5.73
CA LEU A 34 -5.64 9.37 4.72
C LEU A 34 -6.44 10.67 4.76
N THR A 35 -7.71 10.62 5.20
CA THR A 35 -8.58 11.78 5.22
C THR A 35 -8.06 12.83 6.21
N PHE A 36 -8.11 14.10 5.81
CA PHE A 36 -7.63 15.24 6.58
C PHE A 36 -6.12 15.28 6.80
N ARG A 37 -5.39 14.33 6.26
CA ARG A 37 -3.93 14.40 6.25
C ARG A 37 -3.45 15.18 5.04
N ARG A 38 -2.29 15.78 5.16
CA ARG A 38 -1.67 16.54 4.06
C ARG A 38 -0.60 15.74 3.34
N HIS A 39 -0.10 14.69 3.98
CA HIS A 39 0.95 13.84 3.41
C HIS A 39 1.09 12.57 4.23
N LEU A 40 1.74 11.61 3.64
CA LEU A 40 2.27 10.46 4.36
C LEU A 40 3.68 10.79 4.82
N ALA A 41 4.03 10.37 6.04
CA ALA A 41 5.38 10.55 6.55
C ALA A 41 6.35 9.63 5.79
N GLU A 42 7.62 10.02 5.79
CA GLU A 42 8.65 9.17 5.22
C GLU A 42 8.68 7.83 5.95
N GLY A 43 8.73 6.73 5.20
CA GLY A 43 8.73 5.39 5.75
C GLY A 43 7.36 4.87 6.17
N GLU A 44 6.31 5.66 6.07
CA GLU A 44 4.95 5.29 6.42
C GLU A 44 4.21 4.73 5.22
N GLY A 45 3.40 3.69 5.43
CA GLY A 45 2.55 3.14 4.39
C GLY A 45 1.30 2.48 4.95
N LEU A 46 0.36 2.23 4.06
CA LEU A 46 -0.87 1.48 4.35
C LEU A 46 -0.95 0.30 3.41
N LEU A 47 -1.28 -0.86 3.97
CA LEU A 47 -1.46 -2.10 3.21
C LEU A 47 -2.91 -2.54 3.31
N LEU A 48 -3.59 -2.62 2.16
CA LEU A 48 -4.93 -3.19 2.07
C LEU A 48 -4.80 -4.60 1.48
N VAL A 49 -5.32 -5.59 2.18
CA VAL A 49 -5.28 -6.98 1.73
C VAL A 49 -6.68 -7.42 1.37
N GLY A 50 -6.87 -7.82 0.12
CA GLY A 50 -8.15 -8.33 -0.37
C GLY A 50 -8.32 -9.82 -0.06
N HIS A 51 -9.52 -10.31 -0.32
CA HIS A 51 -9.85 -11.71 -0.12
C HIS A 51 -9.40 -12.59 -1.30
N ARG A 52 -9.19 -11.98 -2.46
CA ARG A 52 -8.82 -12.70 -3.69
C ARG A 52 -8.03 -11.76 -4.60
N GLU A 53 -7.42 -12.35 -5.62
CA GLU A 53 -6.84 -11.56 -6.70
C GLU A 53 -7.94 -11.05 -7.62
N SER A 54 -7.98 -9.73 -7.84
CA SER A 54 -9.01 -9.11 -8.68
C SER A 54 -8.52 -7.75 -9.12
N ARG A 55 -8.84 -7.36 -10.36
CA ARG A 55 -8.59 -6.00 -10.81
C ARG A 55 -9.58 -5.02 -10.21
N ALA A 56 -10.84 -5.41 -10.18
CA ALA A 56 -11.91 -4.54 -9.69
C ALA A 56 -11.84 -4.34 -8.17
N ASP A 57 -11.62 -5.43 -7.43
CA ASP A 57 -11.56 -5.36 -5.96
C ASP A 57 -10.30 -4.64 -5.47
N ALA A 58 -9.23 -4.66 -6.26
CA ALA A 58 -7.98 -3.96 -5.92
C ALA A 58 -7.96 -2.51 -6.43
N ALA A 59 -9.00 -2.06 -7.11
CA ALA A 59 -9.09 -0.68 -7.56
C ALA A 59 -9.21 0.26 -6.37
N ILE A 60 -8.63 1.44 -6.49
CA ILE A 60 -8.72 2.47 -5.47
C ILE A 60 -9.33 3.75 -6.04
N HIS A 61 -9.83 4.58 -5.15
CA HIS A 61 -10.23 5.93 -5.50
C HIS A 61 -9.51 6.93 -4.60
N MET A 62 -9.48 8.18 -5.05
CA MET A 62 -8.80 9.25 -4.34
C MET A 62 -9.77 10.31 -3.84
N PHE A 63 -11.04 9.95 -3.66
CA PHE A 63 -12.01 10.86 -3.04
C PHE A 63 -11.57 11.16 -1.61
N PHE A 64 -11.60 12.43 -1.24
CA PHE A 64 -11.22 12.90 0.10
C PHE A 64 -9.74 12.68 0.45
N VAL A 65 -8.91 12.35 -0.53
CA VAL A 65 -7.46 12.32 -0.36
C VAL A 65 -6.88 13.54 -1.06
N PHE A 66 -6.19 14.37 -0.30
CA PHE A 66 -5.81 15.72 -0.74
C PHE A 66 -4.35 15.84 -1.15
N PHE A 67 -3.65 14.73 -1.26
CA PHE A 67 -2.24 14.68 -1.65
C PHE A 67 -2.00 13.46 -2.55
N PRO A 68 -0.99 13.51 -3.43
CA PRO A 68 -0.70 12.35 -4.27
C PRO A 68 -0.09 11.23 -3.43
N ILE A 69 -0.38 10.01 -3.81
CA ILE A 69 0.20 8.82 -3.16
C ILE A 69 0.80 7.89 -4.21
N GLY A 70 1.81 7.14 -3.81
CA GLY A 70 2.29 6.01 -4.58
C GLY A 70 1.44 4.80 -4.29
N VAL A 71 1.08 4.08 -5.33
CA VAL A 71 0.27 2.85 -5.21
C VAL A 71 1.03 1.72 -5.85
N VAL A 72 1.20 0.64 -5.08
CA VAL A 72 1.85 -0.59 -5.56
C VAL A 72 0.85 -1.72 -5.38
N TRP A 73 0.53 -2.40 -6.48
CA TRP A 73 -0.35 -3.57 -6.44
C TRP A 73 0.48 -4.85 -6.40
N LEU A 74 0.08 -5.75 -5.51
CA LEU A 74 0.77 -7.02 -5.28
C LEU A 74 -0.18 -8.17 -5.54
N ASP A 75 0.34 -9.25 -6.14
CA ASP A 75 -0.42 -10.49 -6.30
C ASP A 75 -0.45 -11.27 -4.97
N LYS A 76 -1.03 -12.46 -4.99
CA LYS A 76 -1.14 -13.30 -3.79
C LYS A 76 0.21 -13.76 -3.24
N ALA A 77 1.25 -13.74 -4.06
CA ALA A 77 2.61 -14.08 -3.64
C ALA A 77 3.43 -12.84 -3.23
N ASN A 78 2.79 -11.67 -3.16
CA ASN A 78 3.42 -10.39 -2.85
C ASN A 78 4.45 -9.97 -3.91
N ARG A 79 4.21 -10.35 -5.15
CA ARG A 79 5.00 -9.81 -6.27
C ARG A 79 4.30 -8.60 -6.85
N VAL A 80 5.08 -7.62 -7.22
CA VAL A 80 4.56 -6.38 -7.81
C VAL A 80 3.98 -6.68 -9.19
N VAL A 81 2.71 -6.34 -9.40
CA VAL A 81 2.06 -6.46 -10.71
C VAL A 81 1.89 -5.12 -11.40
N ASP A 82 1.80 -4.03 -10.65
CA ASP A 82 1.64 -2.69 -11.21
C ASP A 82 1.95 -1.63 -10.17
N LYS A 83 2.21 -0.41 -10.63
CA LYS A 83 2.39 0.75 -9.77
C LYS A 83 1.91 2.01 -10.47
N VAL A 84 1.50 3.02 -9.70
CA VAL A 84 1.07 4.29 -10.24
C VAL A 84 1.20 5.39 -9.17
N VAL A 85 1.37 6.63 -9.62
CA VAL A 85 1.17 7.80 -8.76
C VAL A 85 -0.29 8.18 -8.86
N ALA A 86 -1.04 8.05 -7.77
CA ALA A 86 -2.46 8.39 -7.73
C ALA A 86 -2.62 9.85 -7.32
N ARG A 87 -3.34 10.61 -8.12
CA ARG A 87 -3.54 12.05 -7.90
C ARG A 87 -4.79 12.30 -7.07
N PRO A 88 -4.82 13.39 -6.29
CA PRO A 88 -6.00 13.74 -5.49
C PRO A 88 -7.27 13.79 -6.32
N PHE A 89 -8.35 13.30 -5.72
CA PHE A 89 -9.71 13.35 -6.27
C PHE A 89 -9.95 12.57 -7.55
N ARG A 90 -8.95 11.92 -8.14
CA ARG A 90 -9.21 11.03 -9.27
C ARG A 90 -10.10 9.89 -8.83
N PRO A 91 -11.18 9.60 -9.58
CA PRO A 91 -12.18 8.64 -9.08
C PRO A 91 -11.75 7.19 -9.13
N PHE A 92 -10.76 6.85 -9.97
CA PHE A 92 -10.51 5.44 -10.19
C PHE A 92 -9.11 5.16 -10.69
N TYR A 93 -8.46 4.18 -10.03
CA TYR A 93 -7.21 3.59 -10.48
C TYR A 93 -7.30 2.08 -10.30
N ALA A 94 -6.95 1.32 -11.31
CA ALA A 94 -6.96 -0.14 -11.27
C ALA A 94 -5.66 -0.70 -11.82
N PRO A 95 -5.21 -1.87 -11.33
CA PRO A 95 -4.00 -2.49 -11.84
C PRO A 95 -4.23 -3.10 -13.22
N HIS A 96 -3.14 -3.31 -13.98
CA HIS A 96 -3.20 -3.97 -15.28
C HIS A 96 -3.58 -5.44 -15.17
N SER A 97 -3.20 -6.08 -14.06
CA SER A 97 -3.43 -7.50 -13.80
C SER A 97 -4.11 -7.65 -12.47
N PRO A 98 -4.77 -8.79 -12.22
CA PRO A 98 -5.38 -9.03 -10.92
C PRO A 98 -4.36 -8.90 -9.80
N ALA A 99 -4.76 -8.22 -8.73
CA ALA A 99 -3.96 -8.01 -7.54
C ALA A 99 -4.76 -8.36 -6.31
N ARG A 100 -4.08 -8.83 -5.27
CA ARG A 100 -4.71 -9.13 -4.00
C ARG A 100 -4.54 -8.00 -3.01
N SER A 101 -3.40 -7.32 -3.04
CA SER A 101 -3.05 -6.31 -2.04
C SER A 101 -2.68 -5.00 -2.71
N VAL A 102 -2.92 -3.92 -1.98
CA VAL A 102 -2.58 -2.56 -2.39
C VAL A 102 -1.72 -1.94 -1.31
N LEU A 103 -0.51 -1.53 -1.67
CA LEU A 103 0.38 -0.80 -0.77
C LEU A 103 0.38 0.66 -1.16
N GLU A 104 -0.03 1.52 -0.23
CA GLU A 104 -0.07 2.97 -0.43
C GLU A 104 1.06 3.62 0.36
N CYS A 105 1.81 4.50 -0.29
CA CYS A 105 3.02 5.09 0.25
C CYS A 105 3.27 6.45 -0.39
N ARG A 106 4.38 7.09 -0.05
CA ARG A 106 4.80 8.30 -0.74
C ARG A 106 5.19 7.98 -2.18
N PRO A 107 4.93 8.91 -3.13
CA PRO A 107 5.27 8.65 -4.53
C PRO A 107 6.73 8.30 -4.80
N ASP A 108 7.66 8.85 -4.01
CA ASP A 108 9.09 8.61 -4.21
C ASP A 108 9.50 7.14 -3.99
N VAL A 109 8.71 6.37 -3.24
CA VAL A 109 8.97 4.94 -3.03
C VAL A 109 8.90 4.16 -4.35
N LEU A 110 8.09 4.64 -5.30
CA LEU A 110 7.92 3.95 -6.58
C LEU A 110 9.21 3.83 -7.40
N ASP A 111 10.20 4.69 -7.14
CA ASP A 111 11.50 4.62 -7.81
C ASP A 111 12.28 3.37 -7.42
N GLN A 112 11.92 2.74 -6.31
CA GLN A 112 12.59 1.55 -5.79
C GLN A 112 11.79 0.27 -6.06
N VAL A 113 10.78 0.33 -6.91
CA VAL A 113 9.86 -0.79 -7.16
C VAL A 113 9.66 -0.94 -8.67
N SER A 114 9.71 -2.18 -9.14
CA SER A 114 9.39 -2.52 -10.53
C SER A 114 8.48 -3.75 -10.56
N ALA A 115 7.70 -3.88 -11.62
CA ALA A 115 6.86 -5.07 -11.81
C ALA A 115 7.73 -6.33 -11.76
N GLY A 116 7.25 -7.33 -11.06
CA GLY A 116 7.97 -8.59 -10.84
C GLY A 116 8.80 -8.63 -9.58
N ASP A 117 9.02 -7.51 -8.91
CA ASP A 117 9.79 -7.48 -7.67
C ASP A 117 9.05 -8.23 -6.56
N GLN A 118 9.81 -8.93 -5.73
CA GLN A 118 9.27 -9.66 -4.58
C GLN A 118 9.30 -8.77 -3.34
N ILE A 119 8.13 -8.51 -2.78
CA ILE A 119 8.01 -7.72 -1.56
C ILE A 119 7.76 -8.65 -0.38
N SER A 120 8.32 -8.32 0.76
CA SER A 120 8.05 -9.02 2.02
C SER A 120 7.68 -8.03 3.10
N PHE A 121 6.91 -8.50 4.07
CA PHE A 121 6.47 -7.70 5.21
C PHE A 121 6.94 -8.38 6.49
N ALA A 122 7.85 -7.72 7.19
CA ALA A 122 8.35 -8.23 8.47
C ALA A 122 7.58 -7.58 9.61
N VAL A 123 7.05 -8.39 10.50
CA VAL A 123 6.29 -7.90 11.65
C VAL A 123 7.24 -7.20 12.62
N LEU A 124 6.96 -5.95 12.93
CA LEU A 124 7.69 -5.16 13.92
C LEU A 124 6.97 -5.15 15.26
N ARG A 125 5.61 -5.15 15.21
CA ARG A 125 4.76 -5.17 16.40
C ARG A 125 3.47 -5.88 16.06
N GLY A 126 3.09 -6.87 16.88
CA GLY A 126 1.85 -7.60 16.67
C GLY A 126 0.64 -6.86 17.22
N ASP A 127 -0.55 -7.36 16.87
CA ASP A 127 -1.82 -6.76 17.27
C ASP A 127 -2.07 -6.84 18.76
N ASP A 128 -1.51 -7.83 19.44
CA ASP A 128 -1.70 -8.08 20.86
C ASP A 128 -0.70 -7.33 21.74
N GLU A 129 0.19 -6.55 21.18
CA GLU A 129 1.12 -5.73 21.92
C GLU A 129 0.50 -4.39 22.26
N ALA A 130 0.58 -4.02 23.49
CA ALA A 130 0.05 -2.75 23.97
C ALA A 130 0.91 -1.56 23.58
#